data_37387fcf120f6b45dbefa6ad78750b16
#
_entry.id   37387fcf120f6b45dbefa6ad78750b16
#
_cell.length_a   1.000
_cell.length_b   1.000
_cell.length_c   1.000
_cell.angle_alpha   90.00
_cell.angle_beta   90.00
_cell.angle_gamma   90.00
#
_symmetry.space_group_name_H-M   'P 1'
#
loop_
_entity.id
_entity.type
_entity.pdbx_description
1 polymer ?
#
loop_
_entity_poly.entity_id
_entity_poly.type
_entity_poly.pdbx_seq_one_letter_code
_entity_poly.pdbx_strand_id
1 'polypeptide(L)'
;MTGPEVVLASASATRRDLLTGAGIPFTVDPALVDEAAIKAAMAAEGASAEDATVALAHMKAQRISRRHSGAMVIGADQILDLEGTWFDKPADMDHARKTLLALRGRAHNLATAACICRDGARIWHHVETPKLTMRDFSDGFLDDYLEDTGDGILSSVGAYRLEATGVQLFARIEGSHFTILGLPLLALLEFLRANGVVTA
;
A
#
# COMPACT_ATOMS: atom_id res chain seq x y z
N MET A 1 -3.67 23.91 21.75
CA MET A 1 -2.79 24.11 20.57
C MET A 1 -3.16 23.03 19.56
N THR A 2 -3.56 23.42 18.38
CA THR A 2 -3.80 22.46 17.28
C THR A 2 -2.45 21.83 16.91
N GLY A 3 -2.36 20.51 16.89
CA GLY A 3 -1.17 19.78 16.45
C GLY A 3 -0.77 20.14 15.00
N PRO A 4 0.39 19.64 14.52
CA PRO A 4 0.82 19.92 13.16
C PRO A 4 -0.22 19.38 12.16
N GLU A 5 -0.41 20.11 11.04
CA GLU A 5 -1.27 19.68 9.94
C GLU A 5 -0.72 18.36 9.33
N VAL A 6 -1.64 17.45 8.96
CA VAL A 6 -1.32 16.19 8.29
C VAL A 6 -1.90 16.18 6.90
N VAL A 7 -1.10 15.79 5.91
CA VAL A 7 -1.50 15.65 4.50
C VAL A 7 -1.22 14.22 4.03
N LEU A 8 -2.19 13.56 3.42
CA LEU A 8 -2.02 12.26 2.79
C LEU A 8 -1.70 12.44 1.29
N ALA A 9 -0.48 12.09 0.89
CA ALA A 9 0.00 12.15 -0.49
C ALA A 9 -0.41 10.90 -1.30
N SER A 10 -1.66 10.46 -1.19
CA SER A 10 -2.16 9.24 -1.85
C SER A 10 -3.62 9.38 -2.27
N ALA A 11 -3.96 8.89 -3.48
CA ALA A 11 -5.33 8.79 -3.98
C ALA A 11 -6.08 7.53 -3.46
N SER A 12 -5.41 6.61 -2.76
CA SER A 12 -6.00 5.36 -2.28
C SER A 12 -7.15 5.60 -1.31
N ALA A 13 -8.34 5.09 -1.66
CA ALA A 13 -9.50 5.12 -0.78
C ALA A 13 -9.25 4.35 0.51
N THR A 14 -8.66 3.15 0.41
CA THR A 14 -8.37 2.29 1.55
C THR A 14 -7.44 2.97 2.57
N ARG A 15 -6.38 3.66 2.12
CA ARG A 15 -5.49 4.43 3.02
C ARG A 15 -6.22 5.58 3.69
N ARG A 16 -7.10 6.26 2.97
CA ARG A 16 -7.97 7.31 3.50
C ARG A 16 -8.88 6.79 4.59
N ASP A 17 -9.52 5.63 4.33
CA ASP A 17 -10.43 4.99 5.27
C ASP A 17 -9.71 4.52 6.55
N LEU A 18 -8.48 4.00 6.43
CA LEU A 18 -7.63 3.64 7.58
C LEU A 18 -7.31 4.84 8.47
N LEU A 19 -6.91 5.98 7.89
CA LEU A 19 -6.62 7.20 8.66
C LEU A 19 -7.89 7.80 9.27
N THR A 20 -9.00 7.79 8.55
CA THR A 20 -10.31 8.25 9.03
C THR A 20 -10.79 7.37 10.19
N GLY A 21 -10.74 6.04 10.04
CA GLY A 21 -11.10 5.08 11.09
C GLY A 21 -10.23 5.17 12.34
N ALA A 22 -8.98 5.62 12.18
CA ALA A 22 -8.06 5.89 13.28
C ALA A 22 -8.26 7.28 13.93
N GLY A 23 -9.21 8.09 13.45
CA GLY A 23 -9.51 9.42 13.99
C GLY A 23 -8.41 10.46 13.74
N ILE A 24 -7.54 10.25 12.75
CA ILE A 24 -6.48 11.19 12.41
C ILE A 24 -7.09 12.33 11.57
N PRO A 25 -6.94 13.61 11.95
CA PRO A 25 -7.31 14.73 11.10
C PRO A 25 -6.27 14.88 9.98
N PHE A 26 -6.70 14.87 8.73
CA PHE A 26 -5.81 15.04 7.57
C PHE A 26 -6.54 15.66 6.37
N THR A 27 -5.76 16.22 5.46
CA THR A 27 -6.19 16.61 4.11
C THR A 27 -5.57 15.65 3.08
N VAL A 28 -6.08 15.66 1.84
CA VAL A 28 -5.60 14.77 0.77
C VAL A 28 -5.08 15.62 -0.38
N ASP A 29 -3.81 15.36 -0.77
CA ASP A 29 -3.18 15.95 -1.96
C ASP A 29 -2.35 14.86 -2.66
N PRO A 30 -2.92 14.13 -3.67
CA PRO A 30 -2.27 12.99 -4.29
C PRO A 30 -1.02 13.38 -5.06
N ALA A 31 0.07 12.64 -4.83
CA ALA A 31 1.29 12.79 -5.60
C ALA A 31 1.17 12.09 -6.97
N LEU A 32 1.45 12.83 -8.04
CA LEU A 32 1.61 12.28 -9.38
C LEU A 32 3.08 11.90 -9.60
N VAL A 33 3.40 10.61 -9.54
CA VAL A 33 4.74 10.06 -9.81
C VAL A 33 4.62 8.93 -10.84
N ASP A 34 5.65 8.76 -11.66
CA ASP A 34 5.74 7.63 -12.59
C ASP A 34 6.27 6.40 -11.82
N GLU A 35 5.34 5.72 -11.16
CA GLU A 35 5.66 4.55 -10.32
C GLU A 35 6.24 3.40 -11.14
N ALA A 36 5.76 3.20 -12.38
CA ALA A 36 6.19 2.10 -13.24
C ALA A 36 7.65 2.27 -13.66
N ALA A 37 8.03 3.47 -14.10
CA ALA A 37 9.42 3.75 -14.47
C ALA A 37 10.39 3.59 -13.29
N ILE A 38 9.98 4.02 -12.09
CA ILE A 38 10.80 3.90 -10.88
C ILE A 38 10.97 2.43 -10.48
N LYS A 39 9.89 1.65 -10.45
CA LYS A 39 9.94 0.21 -10.16
C LYS A 39 10.84 -0.52 -11.14
N ALA A 40 10.69 -0.25 -12.45
CA ALA A 40 11.50 -0.88 -13.47
C ALA A 40 12.99 -0.59 -13.31
N ALA A 41 13.36 0.67 -13.02
CA ALA A 41 14.75 1.07 -12.78
C ALA A 41 15.32 0.37 -11.53
N MET A 42 14.59 0.38 -10.42
CA MET A 42 15.05 -0.25 -9.16
C MET A 42 15.15 -1.78 -9.28
N ALA A 43 14.22 -2.42 -9.97
CA ALA A 43 14.30 -3.85 -10.25
C ALA A 43 15.52 -4.21 -11.12
N ALA A 44 15.83 -3.39 -12.14
CA ALA A 44 17.02 -3.57 -12.98
C ALA A 44 18.34 -3.42 -12.20
N GLU A 45 18.34 -2.61 -11.13
CA GLU A 45 19.49 -2.43 -10.22
C GLU A 45 19.55 -3.52 -9.13
N GLY A 46 18.59 -4.46 -9.10
CA GLY A 46 18.55 -5.54 -8.11
C GLY A 46 18.10 -5.10 -6.72
N ALA A 47 17.38 -3.98 -6.62
CA ALA A 47 16.84 -3.52 -5.34
C ALA A 47 15.79 -4.48 -4.79
N SER A 48 15.64 -4.53 -3.47
CA SER A 48 14.57 -5.29 -2.82
C SER A 48 13.20 -4.61 -3.01
N ALA A 49 12.11 -5.39 -2.87
CA ALA A 49 10.76 -4.83 -2.89
C ALA A 49 10.56 -3.81 -1.75
N GLU A 50 11.16 -4.04 -0.59
CA GLU A 50 11.14 -3.13 0.56
C GLU A 50 11.79 -1.79 0.22
N ASP A 51 13.01 -1.81 -0.36
CA ASP A 51 13.75 -0.58 -0.72
C ASP A 51 12.98 0.22 -1.77
N ALA A 52 12.43 -0.45 -2.78
CA ALA A 52 11.63 0.18 -3.82
C ALA A 52 10.34 0.81 -3.24
N THR A 53 9.67 0.10 -2.33
CA THR A 53 8.46 0.59 -1.68
C THR A 53 8.74 1.82 -0.82
N VAL A 54 9.85 1.82 -0.06
CA VAL A 54 10.30 2.98 0.74
C VAL A 54 10.65 4.16 -0.17
N ALA A 55 11.36 3.94 -1.27
CA ALA A 55 11.71 4.98 -2.22
C ALA A 55 10.47 5.65 -2.83
N LEU A 56 9.49 4.87 -3.27
CA LEU A 56 8.22 5.37 -3.83
C LEU A 56 7.40 6.14 -2.79
N ALA A 57 7.26 5.60 -1.57
CA ALA A 57 6.58 6.28 -0.48
C ALA A 57 7.25 7.63 -0.14
N HIS A 58 8.60 7.64 -0.08
CA HIS A 58 9.38 8.86 0.15
C HIS A 58 9.16 9.90 -0.96
N MET A 59 9.28 9.51 -2.23
CA MET A 59 9.10 10.44 -3.36
C MET A 59 7.71 11.07 -3.37
N LYS A 60 6.66 10.31 -3.07
CA LYS A 60 5.29 10.82 -2.92
C LYS A 60 5.20 11.85 -1.80
N ALA A 61 5.69 11.52 -0.60
CA ALA A 61 5.67 12.43 0.53
C ALA A 61 6.50 13.70 0.28
N GLN A 62 7.72 13.55 -0.24
CA GLN A 62 8.63 14.66 -0.50
C GLN A 62 8.07 15.65 -1.53
N ARG A 63 7.49 15.14 -2.63
CA ARG A 63 6.90 15.98 -3.68
C ARG A 63 5.80 16.89 -3.13
N ILE A 64 4.92 16.34 -2.29
CA ILE A 64 3.78 17.07 -1.72
C ILE A 64 4.24 17.99 -0.58
N SER A 65 5.19 17.56 0.26
CA SER A 65 5.65 18.36 1.42
C SER A 65 6.28 19.71 1.02
N ARG A 66 6.78 19.84 -0.21
CA ARG A 66 7.29 21.12 -0.74
C ARG A 66 6.19 22.16 -0.98
N ARG A 67 4.92 21.72 -1.03
CA ARG A 67 3.75 22.61 -1.25
C ARG A 67 2.98 22.91 0.05
N HIS A 68 3.25 22.14 1.11
CA HIS A 68 2.59 22.22 2.40
C HIS A 68 3.62 22.51 3.49
N SER A 69 4.03 23.78 3.62
CA SER A 69 5.07 24.20 4.57
C SER A 69 4.68 23.89 6.00
N GLY A 70 5.59 23.26 6.76
CA GLY A 70 5.40 22.87 8.14
C GLY A 70 4.50 21.65 8.36
N ALA A 71 3.74 21.20 7.35
CA ALA A 71 2.84 20.06 7.46
C ALA A 71 3.62 18.72 7.48
N MET A 72 3.06 17.71 8.15
CA MET A 72 3.51 16.32 8.08
C MET A 72 2.84 15.64 6.90
N VAL A 73 3.59 15.35 5.85
CA VAL A 73 3.06 14.72 4.64
C VAL A 73 3.34 13.23 4.64
N ILE A 74 2.28 12.42 4.65
CA ILE A 74 2.33 10.95 4.62
C ILE A 74 2.32 10.50 3.16
N GLY A 75 3.40 9.88 2.71
CA GLY A 75 3.45 9.10 1.48
C GLY A 75 3.45 7.62 1.81
N ALA A 76 2.81 6.81 0.98
CA ALA A 76 2.78 5.36 1.17
C ALA A 76 2.77 4.64 -0.18
N ASP A 77 3.42 3.48 -0.21
CA ASP A 77 3.42 2.58 -1.37
C ASP A 77 3.33 1.12 -0.96
N GLN A 78 3.04 0.25 -1.94
CA GLN A 78 2.92 -1.18 -1.73
C GLN A 78 3.35 -1.94 -2.98
N ILE A 79 4.20 -2.96 -2.81
CA ILE A 79 4.67 -3.84 -3.88
C ILE A 79 4.37 -5.28 -3.47
N LEU A 80 3.65 -6.01 -4.34
CA LEU A 80 3.49 -7.46 -4.23
C LEU A 80 4.69 -8.12 -4.89
N ASP A 81 5.39 -8.95 -4.13
CA ASP A 81 6.53 -9.73 -4.60
C ASP A 81 6.25 -11.23 -4.50
N LEU A 82 6.34 -11.90 -5.64
CA LEU A 82 6.28 -13.34 -5.75
C LEU A 82 7.64 -13.86 -6.25
N GLU A 83 8.48 -14.32 -5.33
CA GLU A 83 9.79 -14.91 -5.65
C GLU A 83 10.67 -14.00 -6.53
N GLY A 84 10.71 -12.69 -6.24
CA GLY A 84 11.48 -11.69 -6.98
C GLY A 84 10.75 -11.08 -8.18
N THR A 85 9.53 -11.53 -8.47
CA THR A 85 8.68 -10.91 -9.51
C THR A 85 7.71 -9.94 -8.85
N TRP A 86 7.79 -8.66 -9.22
CA TRP A 86 6.90 -7.62 -8.72
C TRP A 86 5.66 -7.50 -9.58
N PHE A 87 4.51 -7.42 -8.94
CA PHE A 87 3.22 -7.27 -9.59
C PHE A 87 2.73 -5.84 -9.49
N ASP A 88 2.15 -5.36 -10.56
CA ASP A 88 1.42 -4.10 -10.62
C ASP A 88 -0.09 -4.30 -10.46
N LYS A 89 -0.82 -3.19 -10.35
CA LYS A 89 -2.26 -3.23 -10.46
C LYS A 89 -2.65 -3.74 -11.84
N PRO A 90 -3.61 -4.68 -11.93
CA PRO A 90 -4.05 -5.19 -13.23
C PRO A 90 -4.67 -4.09 -14.08
N ALA A 91 -4.34 -4.09 -15.37
CA ALA A 91 -4.85 -3.11 -16.33
C ALA A 91 -6.33 -3.36 -16.69
N ASP A 92 -6.74 -4.63 -16.62
CA ASP A 92 -8.07 -5.13 -16.97
C ASP A 92 -8.38 -6.45 -16.24
N MET A 93 -9.57 -7.00 -16.44
CA MET A 93 -10.01 -8.24 -15.79
C MET A 93 -9.23 -9.47 -16.30
N ASP A 94 -8.76 -9.49 -17.52
CA ASP A 94 -7.92 -10.57 -18.04
C ASP A 94 -6.55 -10.58 -17.35
N HIS A 95 -5.99 -9.40 -17.09
CA HIS A 95 -4.76 -9.26 -16.34
C HIS A 95 -4.97 -9.62 -14.86
N ALA A 96 -6.10 -9.22 -14.26
CA ALA A 96 -6.47 -9.62 -12.91
C ALA A 96 -6.54 -11.15 -12.77
N ARG A 97 -7.20 -11.83 -13.73
CA ARG A 97 -7.25 -13.30 -13.78
C ARG A 97 -5.86 -13.94 -13.85
N LYS A 98 -4.98 -13.43 -14.72
CA LYS A 98 -3.60 -13.93 -14.84
C LYS A 98 -2.82 -13.76 -13.55
N THR A 99 -2.98 -12.62 -12.89
CA THR A 99 -2.36 -12.34 -11.58
C THR A 99 -2.82 -13.36 -10.54
N LEU A 100 -4.13 -13.59 -10.39
CA LEU A 100 -4.68 -14.53 -9.42
C LEU A 100 -4.25 -15.97 -9.71
N LEU A 101 -4.17 -16.39 -10.98
CA LEU A 101 -3.66 -17.70 -11.37
C LEU A 101 -2.17 -17.86 -11.05
N ALA A 102 -1.35 -16.82 -11.19
CA ALA A 102 0.05 -16.84 -10.83
C ALA A 102 0.26 -16.97 -9.30
N LEU A 103 -0.65 -16.41 -8.50
CA LEU A 103 -0.60 -16.44 -7.03
C LEU A 103 -1.26 -17.69 -6.43
N ARG A 104 -2.13 -18.40 -7.16
CA ARG A 104 -2.89 -19.55 -6.70
C ARG A 104 -1.98 -20.64 -6.11
N GLY A 105 -2.30 -21.09 -4.89
CA GLY A 105 -1.54 -22.12 -4.17
C GLY A 105 -0.15 -21.67 -3.70
N ARG A 106 0.22 -20.40 -3.84
CA ARG A 106 1.56 -19.90 -3.54
C ARG A 106 1.55 -18.85 -2.42
N ALA A 107 2.68 -18.74 -1.75
CA ALA A 107 2.94 -17.65 -0.80
C ALA A 107 3.62 -16.48 -1.52
N HIS A 108 3.18 -15.27 -1.24
CA HIS A 108 3.77 -14.03 -1.73
C HIS A 108 3.94 -13.02 -0.60
N ASN A 109 4.82 -12.07 -0.81
CA ASN A 109 5.09 -10.98 0.12
C ASN A 109 4.41 -9.70 -0.37
N LEU A 110 4.01 -8.84 0.59
CA LEU A 110 3.37 -7.58 0.29
C LEU A 110 4.12 -6.45 1.01
N ALA A 111 5.27 -6.03 0.45
CA ALA A 111 6.05 -4.95 1.01
C ALA A 111 5.23 -3.66 1.01
N THR A 112 5.04 -3.07 2.20
CA THR A 112 4.21 -1.88 2.40
C THR A 112 4.99 -0.87 3.24
N ALA A 113 5.21 0.33 2.70
CA ALA A 113 5.93 1.39 3.38
C ALA A 113 5.11 2.64 3.55
N ALA A 114 5.34 3.35 4.65
CA ALA A 114 4.94 4.72 4.84
C ALA A 114 6.14 5.59 5.16
N CYS A 115 6.18 6.80 4.60
CA CYS A 115 7.18 7.82 4.88
C CYS A 115 6.48 9.11 5.30
N ILE A 116 7.07 9.85 6.23
CA ILE A 116 6.64 11.22 6.54
C ILE A 116 7.74 12.19 6.14
N CYS A 117 7.35 13.19 5.34
CA CYS A 117 8.21 14.33 5.01
C CYS A 117 7.62 15.62 5.58
N ARG A 118 8.52 16.54 5.97
CA ARG A 118 8.21 17.92 6.34
C ARG A 118 9.21 18.83 5.63
N ASP A 119 8.73 19.86 4.96
CA ASP A 119 9.54 20.85 4.25
C ASP A 119 10.56 20.22 3.28
N GLY A 120 10.17 19.13 2.60
CA GLY A 120 11.00 18.40 1.66
C GLY A 120 11.97 17.38 2.27
N ALA A 121 12.12 17.34 3.60
CA ALA A 121 12.97 16.38 4.31
C ALA A 121 12.17 15.19 4.85
N ARG A 122 12.69 13.97 4.67
CA ARG A 122 12.12 12.78 5.31
C ARG A 122 12.47 12.78 6.79
N ILE A 123 11.45 12.78 7.66
CA ILE A 123 11.60 12.77 9.11
C ILE A 123 11.27 11.41 9.74
N TRP A 124 10.59 10.53 9.00
CA TRP A 124 10.28 9.16 9.44
C TRP A 124 9.97 8.25 8.26
N HIS A 125 10.20 6.97 8.42
CA HIS A 125 9.68 5.91 7.56
C HIS A 125 9.56 4.60 8.32
N HIS A 126 8.69 3.74 7.83
CA HIS A 126 8.54 2.36 8.32
C HIS A 126 8.10 1.46 7.16
N VAL A 127 8.60 0.24 7.15
CA VAL A 127 8.23 -0.79 6.17
C VAL A 127 7.90 -2.08 6.90
N GLU A 128 6.85 -2.74 6.48
CA GLU A 128 6.47 -4.09 6.90
C GLU A 128 6.21 -4.94 5.67
N THR A 129 6.48 -6.25 5.78
CA THR A 129 6.32 -7.18 4.67
C THR A 129 5.45 -8.37 5.10
N PRO A 130 4.10 -8.20 5.18
CA PRO A 130 3.18 -9.30 5.39
C PRO A 130 3.37 -10.41 4.36
N LYS A 131 3.22 -11.66 4.80
CA LYS A 131 3.25 -12.85 3.95
C LYS A 131 1.86 -13.46 3.85
N LEU A 132 1.36 -13.59 2.63
CA LEU A 132 0.04 -14.12 2.34
C LEU A 132 0.19 -15.41 1.54
N THR A 133 -0.52 -16.48 1.95
CA THR A 133 -0.54 -17.74 1.21
C THR A 133 -1.93 -17.94 0.63
N MET A 134 -2.04 -17.94 -0.70
CA MET A 134 -3.27 -18.27 -1.37
C MET A 134 -3.54 -19.77 -1.32
N ARG A 135 -4.81 -20.14 -1.17
CA ARG A 135 -5.22 -21.53 -1.33
C ARG A 135 -5.21 -21.94 -2.81
N ASP A 136 -5.16 -23.22 -3.06
CA ASP A 136 -5.34 -23.79 -4.40
C ASP A 136 -6.84 -23.87 -4.72
N PHE A 137 -7.40 -22.75 -5.15
CA PHE A 137 -8.81 -22.61 -5.52
C PHE A 137 -9.07 -23.12 -6.94
N SER A 138 -10.31 -23.58 -7.22
CA SER A 138 -10.71 -24.04 -8.53
C SER A 138 -10.93 -22.90 -9.54
N ASP A 139 -10.93 -23.22 -10.85
CA ASP A 139 -11.24 -22.23 -11.88
C ASP A 139 -12.67 -21.69 -11.73
N GLY A 140 -13.65 -22.56 -11.37
CA GLY A 140 -15.03 -22.12 -11.11
C GLY A 140 -15.11 -21.09 -9.97
N PHE A 141 -14.38 -21.32 -8.84
CA PHE A 141 -14.29 -20.31 -7.79
C PHE A 141 -13.69 -18.99 -8.29
N LEU A 142 -12.66 -19.05 -9.15
CA LEU A 142 -12.06 -17.85 -9.72
C LEU A 142 -13.03 -17.09 -10.62
N ASP A 143 -13.81 -17.81 -11.43
CA ASP A 143 -14.84 -17.21 -12.30
C ASP A 143 -15.90 -16.47 -11.46
N ASP A 144 -16.45 -17.13 -10.44
CA ASP A 144 -17.42 -16.54 -9.52
C ASP A 144 -16.86 -15.32 -8.79
N TYR A 145 -15.60 -15.39 -8.33
CA TYR A 145 -14.94 -14.29 -7.65
C TYR A 145 -14.75 -13.06 -8.56
N LEU A 146 -14.33 -13.26 -9.79
CA LEU A 146 -14.14 -12.18 -10.76
C LEU A 146 -15.47 -11.53 -11.17
N GLU A 147 -16.53 -12.34 -11.30
CA GLU A 147 -17.88 -11.85 -11.61
C GLU A 147 -18.44 -11.00 -10.44
N ASP A 148 -18.30 -11.50 -9.20
CA ASP A 148 -18.80 -10.82 -7.98
C ASP A 148 -18.08 -9.49 -7.72
N THR A 149 -16.76 -9.45 -7.93
CA THR A 149 -15.94 -8.28 -7.59
C THR A 149 -15.86 -7.23 -8.70
N GLY A 150 -16.00 -7.63 -9.96
CA GLY A 150 -15.92 -6.75 -11.12
C GLY A 150 -14.64 -5.89 -11.12
N ASP A 151 -14.71 -4.70 -11.73
CA ASP A 151 -13.58 -3.78 -11.87
C ASP A 151 -13.02 -3.25 -10.52
N GLY A 152 -13.70 -3.49 -9.41
CA GLY A 152 -13.26 -3.03 -8.09
C GLY A 152 -11.87 -3.56 -7.68
N ILE A 153 -11.48 -4.74 -8.17
CA ILE A 153 -10.18 -5.36 -7.89
C ILE A 153 -9.01 -4.76 -8.67
N LEU A 154 -9.27 -4.02 -9.76
CA LEU A 154 -8.24 -3.39 -10.59
C LEU A 154 -7.45 -2.31 -9.82
N SER A 155 -7.98 -1.84 -8.71
CA SER A 155 -7.32 -0.88 -7.83
C SER A 155 -6.29 -1.50 -6.88
N SER A 156 -6.21 -2.85 -6.78
CA SER A 156 -5.34 -3.61 -5.88
C SER A 156 -4.22 -4.32 -6.63
N VAL A 157 -2.99 -4.26 -6.11
CA VAL A 157 -1.80 -4.87 -6.76
C VAL A 157 -1.88 -6.39 -6.92
N GLY A 158 -2.66 -7.09 -6.11
CA GLY A 158 -2.83 -8.56 -6.20
C GLY A 158 -4.15 -8.99 -6.82
N ALA A 159 -4.96 -8.07 -7.37
CA ALA A 159 -6.32 -8.34 -7.82
C ALA A 159 -7.22 -8.94 -6.72
N TYR A 160 -6.98 -8.58 -5.45
CA TYR A 160 -7.80 -9.01 -4.32
C TYR A 160 -8.04 -7.88 -3.32
N ARG A 161 -9.14 -7.97 -2.61
CA ARG A 161 -9.50 -7.07 -1.51
C ARG A 161 -9.79 -7.92 -0.27
N LEU A 162 -8.87 -7.84 0.72
CA LEU A 162 -8.93 -8.65 1.93
C LEU A 162 -10.14 -8.26 2.82
N GLU A 163 -10.56 -7.03 2.74
CA GLU A 163 -11.72 -6.47 3.45
C GLU A 163 -13.08 -6.86 2.83
N ALA A 164 -13.06 -7.67 1.76
CA ALA A 164 -14.24 -8.15 1.05
C ALA A 164 -14.14 -9.66 0.79
N THR A 165 -14.86 -10.18 -0.22
CA THR A 165 -14.86 -11.60 -0.62
C THR A 165 -13.48 -12.15 -0.94
N GLY A 166 -12.51 -11.28 -1.27
CA GLY A 166 -11.11 -11.65 -1.51
C GLY A 166 -10.41 -12.34 -0.34
N VAL A 167 -10.92 -12.21 0.90
CA VAL A 167 -10.41 -12.99 2.05
C VAL A 167 -10.51 -14.51 1.80
N GLN A 168 -11.47 -14.97 1.02
CA GLN A 168 -11.68 -16.38 0.69
C GLN A 168 -10.57 -16.97 -0.21
N LEU A 169 -9.74 -16.14 -0.84
CA LEU A 169 -8.59 -16.59 -1.64
C LEU A 169 -7.46 -17.15 -0.77
N PHE A 170 -7.43 -16.86 0.54
CA PHE A 170 -6.25 -17.13 1.38
C PHE A 170 -6.44 -18.35 2.28
N ALA A 171 -5.36 -19.14 2.39
CA ALA A 171 -5.21 -20.22 3.37
C ALA A 171 -4.52 -19.72 4.65
N ARG A 172 -3.62 -18.72 4.54
CA ARG A 172 -2.86 -18.18 5.67
C ARG A 172 -2.45 -16.72 5.40
N ILE A 173 -2.49 -15.93 6.45
CA ILE A 173 -2.05 -14.52 6.45
C ILE A 173 -1.18 -14.31 7.68
N GLU A 174 0.03 -13.76 7.47
CA GLU A 174 1.01 -13.45 8.50
C GLU A 174 1.38 -11.98 8.38
N GLY A 175 1.18 -11.21 9.44
CA GLY A 175 1.43 -9.78 9.50
C GLY A 175 0.21 -8.94 9.85
N SER A 176 0.37 -7.63 9.81
CA SER A 176 -0.67 -6.68 10.20
C SER A 176 -1.74 -6.55 9.11
N HIS A 177 -3.02 -6.66 9.49
CA HIS A 177 -4.16 -6.38 8.61
C HIS A 177 -4.10 -4.97 8.02
N PHE A 178 -3.75 -3.97 8.82
CA PHE A 178 -3.64 -2.58 8.37
C PHE A 178 -2.55 -2.41 7.30
N THR A 179 -1.44 -3.11 7.47
CA THR A 179 -0.33 -3.08 6.52
C THR A 179 -0.74 -3.69 5.18
N ILE A 180 -1.49 -4.80 5.20
CA ILE A 180 -2.04 -5.43 3.99
C ILE A 180 -2.99 -4.46 3.26
N LEU A 181 -3.77 -3.67 4.00
CA LEU A 181 -4.63 -2.64 3.44
C LEU A 181 -3.88 -1.39 2.95
N GLY A 182 -2.56 -1.33 3.13
CA GLY A 182 -1.69 -0.33 2.51
C GLY A 182 -1.05 0.71 3.41
N LEU A 183 -1.15 0.55 4.76
CA LEU A 183 -0.45 1.39 5.74
C LEU A 183 0.04 0.58 6.94
N PRO A 184 1.30 0.70 7.38
CA PRO A 184 1.77 0.21 8.67
C PRO A 184 1.24 1.14 9.78
N LEU A 185 -0.08 1.04 10.02
CA LEU A 185 -0.85 2.04 10.77
C LEU A 185 -0.40 2.17 12.23
N LEU A 186 -0.04 1.06 12.89
CA LEU A 186 0.35 1.11 14.30
C LEU A 186 1.66 1.87 14.50
N ALA A 187 2.68 1.61 13.67
CA ALA A 187 3.94 2.35 13.69
C ALA A 187 3.76 3.83 13.30
N LEU A 188 2.87 4.10 12.33
CA LEU A 188 2.51 5.46 11.96
C LEU A 188 1.84 6.22 13.13
N LEU A 189 0.89 5.59 13.83
CA LEU A 189 0.22 6.18 14.99
C LEU A 189 1.18 6.47 16.14
N GLU A 190 2.15 5.59 16.39
CA GLU A 190 3.19 5.82 17.39
C GLU A 190 3.97 7.10 17.09
N PHE A 191 4.42 7.25 15.85
CA PHE A 191 5.12 8.47 15.42
C PHE A 191 4.24 9.73 15.53
N LEU A 192 2.98 9.65 15.10
CA LEU A 192 2.04 10.78 15.15
C LEU A 192 1.72 11.21 16.60
N ARG A 193 1.63 10.26 17.55
CA ARG A 193 1.50 10.56 18.99
C ARG A 193 2.73 11.29 19.52
N ALA A 194 3.92 10.77 19.23
CA ALA A 194 5.18 11.39 19.65
C ALA A 194 5.34 12.82 19.14
N ASN A 195 4.65 13.18 18.07
CA ASN A 195 4.68 14.50 17.45
C ASN A 195 3.43 15.35 17.71
N GLY A 196 2.55 14.93 18.63
CA GLY A 196 1.40 15.73 19.09
C GLY A 196 0.26 15.88 18.05
N VAL A 197 0.18 14.99 17.05
CA VAL A 197 -0.93 14.96 16.07
C VAL A 197 -2.16 14.32 16.70
N VAL A 198 -1.98 13.24 17.43
CA VAL A 198 -3.03 12.53 18.17
C VAL A 198 -2.64 12.45 19.65
N THR A 199 -3.65 12.39 20.51
CA THR A 199 -3.44 12.28 21.96
C THR A 199 -2.78 10.95 22.33
N ALA A 200 -1.90 10.99 23.32
CA ALA A 200 -1.23 9.82 23.89
C ALA A 200 -2.20 8.95 24.70
#